data_8dfc56b20c887d0beb1dc8802019f2e1
#
_entry.id   8dfc56b20c887d0beb1dc8802019f2e1
#
_cell.length_a   1.000
_cell.length_b   1.000
_cell.length_c   1.000
_cell.angle_alpha   90.00
_cell.angle_beta   90.00
_cell.angle_gamma   90.00
#
_symmetry.space_group_name_H-M   'P 1'
#
loop_
_entity.id
_entity.type
_entity.pdbx_description
1 polymer ?
#
loop_
_entity_poly.entity_id
_entity_poly.type
_entity_poly.pdbx_seq_one_letter_code
_entity_poly.pdbx_strand_id
1 'polypeptide(L)'
;FSAAEKLHDDGYKFVLDLVGFFEDEYKERVELLESKGVVKFHGFQEEPRPYYATADCVVMPSYHEGMSNVNLEASATGRPVITTDIPGCRESVENEYTGWLCEPKSVNSLYEKMKAFLETDISKREVMGKYARQKMVDEFDKKIVVNDTVKALKL
;
A
#
# COMPACT_ATOMS: atom_id res chain seq x y z
N PHE A 1 -7.06 -5.49 -9.00
CA PHE A 1 -6.86 -5.73 -10.45
C PHE A 1 -7.64 -4.74 -11.31
N SER A 2 -8.97 -4.56 -11.14
CA SER A 2 -9.80 -3.72 -12.02
C SER A 2 -9.34 -2.26 -12.13
N ALA A 3 -8.85 -1.66 -11.04
CA ALA A 3 -8.30 -0.30 -11.07
C ALA A 3 -7.00 -0.22 -11.87
N ALA A 4 -6.12 -1.21 -11.72
CA ALA A 4 -4.86 -1.29 -12.46
C ALA A 4 -5.11 -1.51 -13.98
N GLU A 5 -6.03 -2.41 -14.32
CA GLU A 5 -6.40 -2.64 -15.72
C GLU A 5 -6.95 -1.36 -16.37
N LYS A 6 -7.86 -0.65 -15.67
CA LYS A 6 -8.40 0.63 -16.15
C LYS A 6 -7.30 1.69 -16.36
N LEU A 7 -6.35 1.81 -15.43
CA LEU A 7 -5.22 2.73 -15.59
C LEU A 7 -4.35 2.39 -16.80
N HIS A 8 -4.10 1.11 -17.02
CA HIS A 8 -3.35 0.64 -18.18
C HIS A 8 -4.09 0.98 -19.48
N ASP A 9 -5.40 0.73 -19.55
CA ASP A 9 -6.24 1.03 -20.70
C ASP A 9 -6.32 2.54 -21.00
N ASP A 10 -6.24 3.37 -19.95
CA ASP A 10 -6.16 4.83 -20.05
C ASP A 10 -4.73 5.33 -20.43
N GLY A 11 -3.78 4.40 -20.62
CA GLY A 11 -2.44 4.70 -21.16
C GLY A 11 -1.38 5.03 -20.10
N TYR A 12 -1.68 4.87 -18.80
CA TYR A 12 -0.68 5.03 -17.73
C TYR A 12 0.34 3.89 -17.78
N LYS A 13 1.60 4.23 -17.55
CA LYS A 13 2.71 3.26 -17.54
C LYS A 13 3.15 2.98 -16.12
N PHE A 14 3.00 1.75 -15.70
CA PHE A 14 3.41 1.23 -14.40
C PHE A 14 3.48 -0.29 -14.47
N VAL A 15 4.05 -0.91 -13.46
CA VAL A 15 3.97 -2.36 -13.22
C VAL A 15 3.53 -2.55 -11.77
N LEU A 16 2.53 -3.37 -11.56
CA LEU A 16 2.07 -3.78 -10.24
C LEU A 16 2.75 -5.09 -9.85
N ASP A 17 3.78 -5.02 -9.01
CA ASP A 17 4.40 -6.20 -8.41
C ASP A 17 3.43 -6.83 -7.39
N LEU A 18 2.95 -8.02 -7.69
CA LEU A 18 2.04 -8.78 -6.83
C LEU A 18 2.84 -9.79 -6.00
N VAL A 19 2.93 -9.53 -4.70
CA VAL A 19 3.67 -10.36 -3.74
C VAL A 19 2.69 -10.99 -2.76
N GLY A 20 2.71 -12.32 -2.63
CA GLY A 20 1.82 -13.06 -1.76
C GLY A 20 1.10 -14.20 -2.45
N PHE A 21 -0.02 -14.59 -1.89
CA PHE A 21 -0.91 -15.59 -2.47
C PHE A 21 -2.13 -14.91 -3.08
N PHE A 22 -2.77 -15.61 -4.00
CA PHE A 22 -4.13 -15.31 -4.45
C PHE A 22 -4.93 -16.62 -4.52
N GLU A 23 -6.24 -16.51 -4.46
CA GLU A 23 -7.14 -17.65 -4.58
C GLU A 23 -7.18 -18.12 -6.03
N ASP A 24 -7.40 -19.43 -6.25
CA ASP A 24 -7.37 -20.06 -7.57
C ASP A 24 -8.31 -19.39 -8.59
N GLU A 25 -9.42 -18.83 -8.13
CA GLU A 25 -10.37 -18.09 -8.98
C GLU A 25 -9.77 -16.87 -9.68
N TYR A 26 -8.65 -16.30 -9.17
CA TYR A 26 -7.98 -15.15 -9.76
C TYR A 26 -6.85 -15.53 -10.71
N LYS A 27 -6.51 -16.82 -10.85
CA LYS A 27 -5.35 -17.29 -11.62
C LYS A 27 -5.38 -16.82 -13.06
N GLU A 28 -6.46 -17.11 -13.79
CA GLU A 28 -6.59 -16.71 -15.20
C GLU A 28 -6.50 -15.19 -15.38
N ARG A 29 -7.05 -14.44 -14.41
CA ARG A 29 -6.99 -12.98 -14.47
C ARG A 29 -5.59 -12.44 -14.22
N VAL A 30 -4.83 -13.03 -13.31
CA VAL A 30 -3.44 -12.65 -13.05
C VAL A 30 -2.60 -12.95 -14.29
N GLU A 31 -2.71 -14.15 -14.89
CA GLU A 31 -2.01 -14.54 -16.10
C GLU A 31 -2.31 -13.60 -17.28
N LEU A 32 -3.57 -13.19 -17.44
CA LEU A 32 -3.96 -12.20 -18.44
C LEU A 32 -3.29 -10.83 -18.20
N LEU A 33 -3.29 -10.33 -16.98
CA LEU A 33 -2.68 -9.03 -16.64
C LEU A 33 -1.16 -9.07 -16.72
N GLU A 34 -0.52 -10.20 -16.45
CA GLU A 34 0.90 -10.41 -16.68
C GLU A 34 1.22 -10.39 -18.21
N SER A 35 0.41 -11.04 -19.03
CA SER A 35 0.59 -11.01 -20.49
C SER A 35 0.47 -9.61 -21.09
N LYS A 36 -0.32 -8.73 -20.45
CA LYS A 36 -0.45 -7.30 -20.77
C LYS A 36 0.68 -6.43 -20.20
N GLY A 37 1.53 -6.97 -19.33
CA GLY A 37 2.57 -6.22 -18.62
C GLY A 37 2.06 -5.28 -17.51
N VAL A 38 0.82 -5.46 -17.06
CA VAL A 38 0.19 -4.66 -15.98
C VAL A 38 0.61 -5.16 -14.61
N VAL A 39 0.74 -6.48 -14.47
CA VAL A 39 1.09 -7.17 -13.23
C VAL A 39 2.35 -7.99 -13.45
N LYS A 40 3.14 -8.15 -12.41
CA LYS A 40 4.21 -9.14 -12.29
C LYS A 40 4.01 -9.91 -11.00
N PHE A 41 3.71 -11.20 -11.12
CA PHE A 41 3.47 -12.05 -9.96
C PHE A 41 4.75 -12.68 -9.45
N HIS A 42 5.02 -12.55 -8.15
CA HIS A 42 6.23 -13.04 -7.50
C HIS A 42 5.98 -14.22 -6.55
N GLY A 43 4.72 -14.59 -6.32
CA GLY A 43 4.38 -15.59 -5.32
C GLY A 43 4.63 -15.12 -3.89
N PHE A 44 4.51 -16.04 -2.95
CA PHE A 44 4.81 -15.78 -1.56
C PHE A 44 6.31 -15.55 -1.35
N GLN A 45 6.63 -14.52 -0.58
CA GLN A 45 8.01 -14.17 -0.22
C GLN A 45 8.13 -14.12 1.31
N GLU A 46 9.05 -14.91 1.85
CA GLU A 46 9.36 -14.88 3.30
C GLU A 46 9.96 -13.53 3.72
N GLU A 47 10.66 -12.88 2.80
CA GLU A 47 11.33 -11.60 3.00
C GLU A 47 10.79 -10.55 2.01
N PRO A 48 9.76 -9.76 2.39
CA PRO A 48 9.15 -8.77 1.50
C PRO A 48 9.93 -7.44 1.41
N ARG A 49 10.89 -7.19 2.30
CA ARG A 49 11.63 -5.91 2.36
C ARG A 49 12.29 -5.49 1.06
N PRO A 50 12.89 -6.37 0.23
CA PRO A 50 13.42 -5.98 -1.07
C PRO A 50 12.37 -5.38 -2.01
N TYR A 51 11.12 -5.86 -1.95
CA TYR A 51 10.03 -5.33 -2.76
C TYR A 51 9.62 -3.94 -2.30
N TYR A 52 9.50 -3.71 -0.99
CA TYR A 52 9.29 -2.35 -0.48
C TYR A 52 10.42 -1.40 -0.87
N ALA A 53 11.67 -1.87 -0.81
CA ALA A 53 12.84 -1.04 -1.13
C ALA A 53 12.88 -0.57 -2.60
N THR A 54 12.30 -1.32 -3.51
CA THR A 54 12.29 -1.02 -4.96
C THR A 54 10.98 -0.41 -5.45
N ALA A 55 9.88 -0.54 -4.70
CA ALA A 55 8.60 0.02 -5.08
C ALA A 55 8.60 1.55 -4.97
N ASP A 56 7.86 2.23 -5.82
CA ASP A 56 7.57 3.67 -5.71
C ASP A 56 6.41 3.93 -4.72
N CYS A 57 5.49 2.98 -4.59
CA CYS A 57 4.31 3.04 -3.75
C CYS A 57 3.85 1.62 -3.41
N VAL A 58 3.18 1.45 -2.28
CA VAL A 58 2.51 0.20 -1.93
C VAL A 58 0.99 0.39 -1.98
N VAL A 59 0.29 -0.55 -2.61
CA VAL A 59 -1.17 -0.50 -2.78
C VAL A 59 -1.79 -1.67 -2.02
N MET A 60 -2.54 -1.38 -0.95
CA MET A 60 -3.14 -2.38 -0.06
C MET A 60 -4.65 -2.09 0.15
N PRO A 61 -5.52 -2.43 -0.81
CA PRO A 61 -6.95 -2.11 -0.76
C PRO A 61 -7.74 -3.18 0.01
N SER A 62 -7.35 -3.45 1.25
CA SER A 62 -8.02 -4.42 2.13
C SER A 62 -9.45 -4.02 2.46
N TYR A 63 -10.27 -5.03 2.71
CA TYR A 63 -11.66 -4.84 3.18
C TYR A 63 -11.80 -4.98 4.69
N HIS A 64 -10.83 -5.58 5.33
CA HIS A 64 -10.82 -5.80 6.77
C HIS A 64 -9.40 -6.05 7.27
N GLU A 65 -8.98 -5.30 8.31
CA GLU A 65 -7.68 -5.44 8.95
C GLU A 65 -7.81 -5.21 10.45
N GLY A 66 -7.00 -5.89 11.24
CA GLY A 66 -6.80 -5.51 12.64
C GLY A 66 -5.86 -4.29 12.73
N MET A 67 -4.63 -4.47 12.24
CA MET A 67 -3.66 -3.42 11.89
C MET A 67 -2.85 -3.93 10.71
N SER A 68 -2.80 -3.17 9.63
CA SER A 68 -2.11 -3.60 8.41
C SER A 68 -0.59 -3.52 8.56
N ASN A 69 0.05 -4.66 8.83
CA ASN A 69 1.52 -4.74 8.87
C ASN A 69 2.15 -4.32 7.54
N VAL A 70 1.53 -4.64 6.41
CA VAL A 70 1.98 -4.22 5.07
C VAL A 70 2.10 -2.70 4.98
N ASN A 71 1.08 -1.98 5.47
CA ASN A 71 1.10 -0.51 5.49
C ASN A 71 2.20 0.04 6.41
N LEU A 72 2.37 -0.55 7.61
CA LEU A 72 3.40 -0.14 8.56
C LEU A 72 4.80 -0.38 8.00
N GLU A 73 5.05 -1.55 7.41
CA GLU A 73 6.34 -1.92 6.82
C GLU A 73 6.68 -1.06 5.61
N ALA A 74 5.73 -0.82 4.72
CA ALA A 74 5.90 0.06 3.57
C ALA A 74 6.24 1.49 4.01
N SER A 75 5.45 2.07 4.92
CA SER A 75 5.68 3.40 5.48
C SER A 75 7.02 3.47 6.23
N ALA A 76 7.37 2.44 7.01
CA ALA A 76 8.65 2.33 7.69
C ALA A 76 9.84 2.26 6.70
N THR A 77 9.63 1.79 5.48
CA THR A 77 10.63 1.78 4.41
C THR A 77 10.64 3.10 3.61
N GLY A 78 9.80 4.06 4.01
CA GLY A 78 9.69 5.37 3.36
C GLY A 78 8.92 5.32 2.04
N ARG A 79 7.95 4.41 1.92
CA ARG A 79 7.08 4.32 0.74
C ARG A 79 5.71 4.91 1.04
N PRO A 80 5.21 5.79 0.18
CA PRO A 80 3.81 6.19 0.22
C PRO A 80 2.91 4.96 0.10
N VAL A 81 1.77 4.99 0.78
CA VAL A 81 0.82 3.88 0.77
C VAL A 81 -0.52 4.36 0.23
N ILE A 82 -1.12 3.57 -0.66
CA ILE A 82 -2.52 3.71 -1.06
C ILE A 82 -3.29 2.56 -0.40
N THR A 83 -4.19 2.89 0.51
CA THR A 83 -4.93 1.89 1.27
C THR A 83 -6.40 2.30 1.44
N THR A 84 -7.19 1.38 1.94
CA THR A 84 -8.63 1.60 2.15
C THR A 84 -8.88 2.39 3.43
N ASP A 85 -9.85 3.30 3.42
CA ASP A 85 -10.30 4.05 4.59
C ASP A 85 -11.17 3.18 5.52
N ILE A 86 -10.53 2.24 6.18
CA ILE A 86 -11.12 1.34 7.18
C ILE A 86 -10.26 1.31 8.45
N PRO A 87 -10.82 0.92 9.60
CA PRO A 87 -10.03 0.65 10.81
C PRO A 87 -8.93 -0.38 10.54
N GLY A 88 -7.74 -0.14 11.10
CA GLY A 88 -6.56 -0.96 10.88
C GLY A 88 -5.73 -0.61 9.64
N CYS A 89 -6.27 0.23 8.74
CA CYS A 89 -5.55 0.77 7.59
C CYS A 89 -5.35 2.29 7.71
N ARG A 90 -6.42 3.04 8.01
CA ARG A 90 -6.40 4.50 8.01
C ARG A 90 -5.42 5.11 9.01
N GLU A 91 -5.16 4.43 10.12
CA GLU A 91 -4.27 4.91 11.16
C GLU A 91 -2.81 4.99 10.68
N SER A 92 -2.44 4.16 9.72
CA SER A 92 -1.10 4.12 9.14
C SER A 92 -0.83 5.23 8.11
N VAL A 93 -1.89 5.87 7.58
CA VAL A 93 -1.79 6.83 6.47
C VAL A 93 -2.46 8.15 6.83
N GLU A 94 -1.73 9.23 6.69
CA GLU A 94 -2.27 10.59 6.67
C GLU A 94 -2.56 10.97 5.21
N ASN A 95 -3.87 11.07 4.90
CA ASN A 95 -4.35 11.22 3.53
C ASN A 95 -3.73 12.43 2.83
N GLU A 96 -3.22 12.23 1.62
CA GLU A 96 -2.53 13.22 0.77
C GLU A 96 -1.18 13.73 1.32
N TYR A 97 -0.78 13.29 2.51
CA TYR A 97 0.47 13.70 3.14
C TYR A 97 1.51 12.56 3.21
N THR A 98 1.10 11.36 3.64
CA THR A 98 1.96 10.17 3.69
C THR A 98 1.55 9.09 2.69
N GLY A 99 0.42 9.28 2.02
CA GLY A 99 -0.20 8.35 1.08
C GLY A 99 -1.63 8.75 0.77
N TRP A 100 -2.45 7.81 0.34
CA TRP A 100 -3.86 8.08 0.00
C TRP A 100 -4.80 7.04 0.60
N LEU A 101 -5.96 7.52 1.02
CA LEU A 101 -7.08 6.69 1.45
C LEU A 101 -8.12 6.60 0.34
N CYS A 102 -8.53 5.38 0.00
CA CYS A 102 -9.61 5.11 -0.94
C CYS A 102 -10.83 4.52 -0.22
N GLU A 103 -12.00 4.67 -0.80
CA GLU A 103 -13.24 4.08 -0.29
C GLU A 103 -13.19 2.56 -0.37
N PRO A 104 -13.69 1.84 0.66
CA PRO A 104 -13.77 0.40 0.62
C PRO A 104 -14.68 -0.09 -0.51
N LYS A 105 -14.29 -1.18 -1.16
CA LYS A 105 -15.03 -1.83 -2.25
C LYS A 105 -15.32 -0.92 -3.47
N SER A 106 -14.59 0.18 -3.63
CA SER A 106 -14.74 1.14 -4.73
C SER A 106 -13.56 1.06 -5.69
N VAL A 107 -13.74 0.38 -6.81
CA VAL A 107 -12.74 0.32 -7.88
C VAL A 107 -12.41 1.73 -8.39
N ASN A 108 -13.43 2.59 -8.50
CA ASN A 108 -13.22 3.94 -9.00
C ASN A 108 -12.43 4.80 -8.02
N SER A 109 -12.70 4.71 -6.72
CA SER A 109 -11.93 5.43 -5.70
C SER A 109 -10.46 4.97 -5.70
N LEU A 110 -10.20 3.67 -5.75
CA LEU A 110 -8.84 3.14 -5.85
C LEU A 110 -8.14 3.60 -7.13
N TYR A 111 -8.82 3.56 -8.27
CA TYR A 111 -8.32 4.07 -9.54
C TYR A 111 -7.88 5.54 -9.42
N GLU A 112 -8.73 6.41 -8.87
CA GLU A 112 -8.42 7.84 -8.72
C GLU A 112 -7.19 8.07 -7.81
N LYS A 113 -7.02 7.29 -6.75
CA LYS A 113 -5.85 7.43 -5.86
C LYS A 113 -4.57 6.89 -6.51
N MET A 114 -4.62 5.80 -7.23
CA MET A 114 -3.48 5.30 -8.01
C MET A 114 -3.11 6.27 -9.13
N LYS A 115 -4.09 6.85 -9.82
CA LYS A 115 -3.89 7.89 -10.82
C LYS A 115 -3.22 9.12 -10.21
N ALA A 116 -3.74 9.64 -9.11
CA ALA A 116 -3.17 10.79 -8.41
C ALA A 116 -1.70 10.53 -8.03
N PHE A 117 -1.36 9.32 -7.58
CA PHE A 117 0.03 8.94 -7.34
C PHE A 117 0.86 9.02 -8.63
N LEU A 118 0.39 8.42 -9.73
CA LEU A 118 1.12 8.38 -11.00
C LEU A 118 1.34 9.78 -11.60
N GLU A 119 0.43 10.71 -11.35
CA GLU A 119 0.51 12.11 -11.79
C GLU A 119 1.30 13.02 -10.83
N THR A 120 1.64 12.52 -9.62
CA THR A 120 2.42 13.28 -8.64
C THR A 120 3.90 13.30 -9.03
N ASP A 121 4.54 14.47 -8.95
CA ASP A 121 5.98 14.62 -9.22
C ASP A 121 6.83 13.73 -8.31
N ILE A 122 7.93 13.20 -8.84
CA ILE A 122 8.87 12.33 -8.11
C ILE A 122 9.34 12.97 -6.80
N SER A 123 9.70 14.27 -6.83
CA SER A 123 10.14 14.99 -5.64
C SER A 123 9.07 15.03 -4.53
N LYS A 124 7.80 15.14 -4.91
CA LYS A 124 6.69 15.08 -3.93
C LYS A 124 6.50 13.68 -3.39
N ARG A 125 6.59 12.64 -4.23
CA ARG A 125 6.52 11.24 -3.76
C ARG A 125 7.63 10.93 -2.74
N GLU A 126 8.85 11.42 -2.99
CA GLU A 126 9.97 11.28 -2.04
C GLU A 126 9.71 11.97 -0.70
N VAL A 127 9.13 13.17 -0.73
CA VAL A 127 8.74 13.90 0.48
C VAL A 127 7.65 13.15 1.24
N MET A 128 6.62 12.65 0.55
CA MET A 128 5.58 11.81 1.15
C MET A 128 6.16 10.56 1.82
N GLY A 129 7.11 9.89 1.16
CA GLY A 129 7.80 8.74 1.73
C GLY A 129 8.59 9.08 3.00
N LYS A 130 9.25 10.23 3.05
CA LYS A 130 9.93 10.71 4.27
C LYS A 130 8.95 10.96 5.41
N TYR A 131 7.81 11.59 5.13
CA TYR A 131 6.77 11.80 6.14
C TYR A 131 6.14 10.48 6.59
N ALA A 132 5.89 9.54 5.67
CA ALA A 132 5.41 8.20 6.01
C ALA A 132 6.37 7.51 6.99
N ARG A 133 7.69 7.56 6.71
CA ARG A 133 8.72 7.02 7.61
C ARG A 133 8.72 7.73 8.96
N GLN A 134 8.63 9.06 8.99
CA GLN A 134 8.63 9.82 10.24
C GLN A 134 7.42 9.46 11.11
N LYS A 135 6.23 9.36 10.52
CA LYS A 135 5.01 8.90 11.22
C LYS A 135 5.22 7.53 11.89
N MET A 136 5.88 6.59 11.21
CA MET A 136 6.18 5.28 11.82
C MET A 136 7.11 5.38 13.02
N VAL A 137 8.10 6.26 12.97
CA VAL A 137 9.02 6.51 14.09
C VAL A 137 8.30 7.15 15.28
N ASP A 138 7.40 8.10 15.01
CA ASP A 138 6.76 8.92 16.05
C ASP A 138 5.56 8.21 16.70
N GLU A 139 4.85 7.35 15.98
CA GLU A 139 3.58 6.79 16.46
C GLU A 139 3.63 5.25 16.60
N PHE A 140 4.43 4.55 15.79
CA PHE A 140 4.41 3.09 15.69
C PHE A 140 5.75 2.44 16.10
N ASP A 141 6.70 3.20 16.67
CA ASP A 141 7.90 2.58 17.24
C ASP A 141 7.52 1.58 18.33
N LYS A 142 8.13 0.40 18.29
CA LYS A 142 7.83 -0.69 19.23
C LYS A 142 7.88 -0.25 20.70
N LYS A 143 8.81 0.66 21.05
CA LYS A 143 8.95 1.14 22.43
C LYS A 143 7.74 1.99 22.84
N ILE A 144 7.23 2.83 21.93
CA ILE A 144 6.04 3.65 22.15
C ILE A 144 4.83 2.74 22.36
N VAL A 145 4.59 1.83 21.42
CA VAL A 145 3.44 0.91 21.44
C VAL A 145 3.46 0.05 22.73
N VAL A 146 4.62 -0.51 23.11
CA VAL A 146 4.74 -1.30 24.34
C VAL A 146 4.48 -0.46 25.57
N ASN A 147 5.08 0.73 25.68
CA ASN A 147 4.87 1.61 26.82
C ASN A 147 3.39 2.03 27.00
N ASP A 148 2.73 2.35 25.90
CA ASP A 148 1.32 2.76 25.95
C ASP A 148 0.40 1.59 26.29
N THR A 149 0.72 0.38 25.78
CA THR A 149 0.01 -0.84 26.17
C THR A 149 0.16 -1.14 27.66
N VAL A 150 1.38 -1.09 28.19
CA VAL A 150 1.64 -1.29 29.64
C VAL A 150 0.88 -0.29 30.49
N LYS A 151 0.90 1.01 30.13
CA LYS A 151 0.12 2.06 30.81
C LYS A 151 -1.39 1.78 30.75
N ALA A 152 -1.92 1.41 29.58
CA ALA A 152 -3.33 1.14 29.41
C ALA A 152 -3.81 -0.06 30.25
N LEU A 153 -2.96 -1.09 30.38
CA LEU A 153 -3.23 -2.27 31.19
C LEU A 153 -2.97 -2.06 32.70
N LYS A 154 -2.44 -0.89 33.10
CA LYS A 154 -2.07 -0.58 34.48
C LYS A 154 -1.08 -1.58 35.11
N LEU A 155 -0.19 -2.13 34.29
CA LEU A 155 0.89 -3.02 34.69
C LEU A 155 2.13 -2.28 35.16
#